data_348b0f5027748b8817edc716f9edd2a3
#
_entry.id   348b0f5027748b8817edc716f9edd2a3
#
_cell.length_a   1.000
_cell.length_b   1.000
_cell.length_c   1.000
_cell.angle_alpha   90.00
_cell.angle_beta   90.00
_cell.angle_gamma   90.00
#
_symmetry.space_group_name_H-M   'P 1'
#
loop_
_entity.id
_entity.type
_entity.pdbx_description
1 polymer ?
#
loop_
_entity_poly.entity_id
_entity_poly.type
_entity_poly.pdbx_seq_one_letter_code
_entity_poly.pdbx_strand_id
1 'polypeptide(L)'
;MSVADVKKNAQERMAKSLETLRADLAKVRTGRAHTGILDHVMVEYYGSPTALTQVANVTLMDARTIGVQPFEKKMAATIEKAIRDADLGLNPSSQGDMIRVPTPPLTEERRKEMVKLVKSEAEDAKIAVRNIRRDGNESLKKLVKDKSISEDDERRASDEVQKLTDKFIADIDKMVVEKEKEVLTV
;
A
#
# COMPACT_ATOMS: atom_id res chain seq x y z
N MET A 1 -13.31 -18.71 25.98
CA MET A 1 -12.30 -18.61 24.91
C MET A 1 -11.67 -19.98 24.77
N SER A 2 -11.66 -20.55 23.58
CA SER A 2 -11.03 -21.87 23.31
C SER A 2 -9.68 -21.69 22.64
N VAL A 3 -8.88 -22.78 22.55
CA VAL A 3 -7.63 -22.77 21.75
C VAL A 3 -7.91 -22.38 20.28
N ALA A 4 -9.00 -22.86 19.72
CA ALA A 4 -9.41 -22.51 18.37
C ALA A 4 -9.69 -21.01 18.20
N ASP A 5 -10.34 -20.40 19.21
CA ASP A 5 -10.61 -18.94 19.20
C ASP A 5 -9.32 -18.13 19.27
N VAL A 6 -8.34 -18.56 20.09
CA VAL A 6 -7.04 -17.90 20.19
C VAL A 6 -6.30 -17.94 18.85
N LYS A 7 -6.25 -19.12 18.21
CA LYS A 7 -5.58 -19.28 16.90
C LYS A 7 -6.27 -18.45 15.81
N LYS A 8 -7.59 -18.50 15.74
CA LYS A 8 -8.39 -17.75 14.78
C LYS A 8 -8.18 -16.23 14.95
N ASN A 9 -8.25 -15.74 16.18
CA ASN A 9 -8.01 -14.33 16.49
C ASN A 9 -6.60 -13.88 16.09
N ALA A 10 -5.58 -14.69 16.40
CA ALA A 10 -4.20 -14.41 16.00
C ALA A 10 -4.08 -14.34 14.47
N GLN A 11 -4.65 -15.29 13.75
CA GLN A 11 -4.62 -15.33 12.29
C GLN A 11 -5.30 -14.11 11.66
N GLU A 12 -6.48 -13.75 12.13
CA GLU A 12 -7.24 -12.59 11.62
C GLU A 12 -6.49 -11.27 11.87
N ARG A 13 -5.92 -11.10 13.06
CA ARG A 13 -5.14 -9.90 13.42
C ARG A 13 -3.84 -9.82 12.62
N MET A 14 -3.13 -10.93 12.42
CA MET A 14 -1.91 -10.97 11.60
C MET A 14 -2.23 -10.68 10.12
N ALA A 15 -3.31 -11.25 9.60
CA ALA A 15 -3.77 -10.97 8.24
C ALA A 15 -4.10 -9.47 8.05
N LYS A 16 -4.77 -8.86 9.01
CA LYS A 16 -5.06 -7.42 8.99
C LYS A 16 -3.79 -6.56 9.02
N SER A 17 -2.78 -6.97 9.80
CA SER A 17 -1.47 -6.29 9.80
C SER A 17 -0.80 -6.35 8.42
N LEU A 18 -0.95 -7.48 7.72
CA LEU A 18 -0.42 -7.65 6.35
C LEU A 18 -1.17 -6.77 5.33
N GLU A 19 -2.49 -6.67 5.46
CA GLU A 19 -3.31 -5.77 4.63
C GLU A 19 -2.94 -4.30 4.84
N THR A 20 -2.72 -3.90 6.09
CA THR A 20 -2.24 -2.55 6.42
C THR A 20 -0.89 -2.27 5.77
N LEU A 21 0.06 -3.19 5.90
CA LEU A 21 1.36 -3.06 5.23
C LEU A 21 1.21 -2.94 3.71
N ARG A 22 0.34 -3.75 3.10
CA ARG A 22 0.08 -3.69 1.66
C ARG A 22 -0.44 -2.31 1.24
N ALA A 23 -1.37 -1.74 2.01
CA ALA A 23 -1.90 -0.40 1.78
C ALA A 23 -0.82 0.68 1.95
N ASP A 24 0.05 0.57 2.94
CA ASP A 24 1.13 1.53 3.18
C ASP A 24 2.21 1.43 2.10
N LEU A 25 2.59 0.23 1.68
CA LEU A 25 3.52 0.03 0.57
C LEU A 25 2.95 0.53 -0.78
N ALA A 26 1.65 0.47 -0.98
CA ALA A 26 1.01 1.02 -2.18
C ALA A 26 1.18 2.54 -2.30
N LYS A 27 1.30 3.25 -1.17
CA LYS A 27 1.53 4.70 -1.13
C LYS A 27 2.99 5.09 -1.43
N VAL A 28 3.92 4.15 -1.31
CA VAL A 28 5.34 4.41 -1.57
C VAL A 28 5.54 4.66 -3.07
N ARG A 29 6.11 5.82 -3.40
CA ARG A 29 6.40 6.20 -4.78
C ARG A 29 7.41 5.23 -5.39
N THR A 30 7.03 4.68 -6.52
CA THR A 30 7.91 3.93 -7.40
C THR A 30 8.23 4.78 -8.63
N GLY A 31 9.25 4.43 -9.40
CA GLY A 31 9.54 5.12 -10.66
C GLY A 31 8.46 4.94 -11.74
N ARG A 32 7.41 4.14 -11.46
CA ARG A 32 6.30 3.90 -12.39
C ARG A 32 5.20 4.91 -12.20
N ALA A 33 4.59 5.32 -13.30
CA ALA A 33 3.38 6.11 -13.31
C ALA A 33 2.22 5.32 -12.67
N HIS A 34 1.42 6.01 -11.89
CA HIS A 34 0.22 5.47 -11.27
C HIS A 34 -0.92 6.48 -11.44
N THR A 35 -2.06 6.03 -11.93
CA THR A 35 -3.22 6.92 -12.18
C THR A 35 -3.69 7.62 -10.91
N GLY A 36 -3.56 6.98 -9.75
CA GLY A 36 -3.89 7.53 -8.43
C GLY A 36 -3.13 8.80 -8.05
N ILE A 37 -2.04 9.14 -8.72
CA ILE A 37 -1.33 10.42 -8.52
C ILE A 37 -2.27 11.60 -8.84
N LEU A 38 -3.21 11.42 -9.75
CA LEU A 38 -4.16 12.43 -10.21
C LEU A 38 -5.51 12.41 -9.48
N ASP A 39 -5.74 11.49 -8.54
CA ASP A 39 -7.04 11.31 -7.88
C ASP A 39 -7.51 12.55 -7.10
N HIS A 40 -6.59 13.36 -6.62
CA HIS A 40 -6.89 14.56 -5.85
C HIS A 40 -6.87 15.86 -6.67
N VAL A 41 -6.65 15.75 -7.98
CA VAL A 41 -6.67 16.91 -8.86
C VAL A 41 -8.10 17.36 -9.09
N MET A 42 -8.38 18.63 -8.75
CA MET A 42 -9.68 19.26 -8.97
C MET A 42 -9.58 20.18 -10.18
N VAL A 43 -10.56 20.05 -11.06
CA VAL A 43 -10.66 20.83 -12.29
C VAL A 43 -11.87 21.76 -12.17
N GLU A 44 -11.71 23.01 -12.55
CA GLU A 44 -12.84 23.94 -12.64
C GLU A 44 -13.71 23.58 -13.85
N TYR A 45 -14.89 23.03 -13.57
CA TYR A 45 -15.86 22.62 -14.58
C TYR A 45 -17.13 23.44 -14.42
N TYR A 46 -17.40 24.34 -15.39
CA TYR A 46 -18.53 25.27 -15.37
C TYR A 46 -18.74 26.00 -14.02
N GLY A 47 -17.62 26.49 -13.45
CA GLY A 47 -17.64 27.25 -12.20
C GLY A 47 -17.71 26.40 -10.92
N SER A 48 -17.60 25.08 -11.02
CA SER A 48 -17.56 24.17 -9.87
C SER A 48 -16.31 23.32 -9.87
N PRO A 49 -15.60 23.17 -8.73
CA PRO A 49 -14.48 22.25 -8.61
C PRO A 49 -14.97 20.81 -8.74
N THR A 50 -14.46 20.08 -9.72
CA THR A 50 -14.88 18.72 -10.07
C THR A 50 -13.65 17.82 -10.14
N ALA A 51 -13.74 16.59 -9.64
CA ALA A 51 -12.64 15.64 -9.71
C ALA A 51 -12.24 15.36 -11.16
N LEU A 52 -10.93 15.28 -11.44
CA LEU A 52 -10.39 15.04 -12.76
C LEU A 52 -11.02 13.81 -13.44
N THR A 53 -11.25 12.74 -12.69
CA THR A 53 -11.84 11.49 -13.18
C THR A 53 -13.29 11.63 -13.64
N GLN A 54 -13.98 12.71 -13.28
CA GLN A 54 -15.35 13.02 -13.72
C GLN A 54 -15.39 13.83 -15.02
N VAL A 55 -14.28 14.43 -15.42
CA VAL A 55 -14.19 15.28 -16.63
C VAL A 55 -13.25 14.70 -17.68
N ALA A 56 -12.51 13.65 -17.35
CA ALA A 56 -11.59 12.99 -18.24
C ALA A 56 -11.43 11.50 -17.91
N ASN A 57 -11.03 10.74 -18.93
CA ASN A 57 -10.60 9.35 -18.74
C ASN A 57 -9.09 9.35 -18.46
N VAL A 58 -8.69 8.72 -17.35
CA VAL A 58 -7.30 8.64 -16.90
C VAL A 58 -6.79 7.22 -17.06
N THR A 59 -5.79 7.03 -17.90
CA THR A 59 -5.21 5.71 -18.23
C THR A 59 -3.70 5.74 -18.19
N LEU A 60 -3.07 4.59 -18.02
CA LEU A 60 -1.62 4.45 -18.21
C LEU A 60 -1.33 4.22 -19.69
N MET A 61 -0.51 5.06 -20.29
CA MET A 61 -0.02 4.89 -21.66
C MET A 61 1.20 3.98 -21.71
N ASP A 62 2.10 4.17 -20.74
CA ASP A 62 3.30 3.37 -20.57
C ASP A 62 3.73 3.41 -19.08
N ALA A 63 4.87 2.78 -18.77
CA ALA A 63 5.36 2.67 -17.38
C ALA A 63 5.61 4.02 -16.67
N ARG A 64 5.70 5.12 -17.41
CA ARG A 64 6.03 6.46 -16.90
C ARG A 64 5.11 7.58 -17.37
N THR A 65 4.13 7.27 -18.18
CA THR A 65 3.26 8.28 -18.77
C THR A 65 1.80 7.97 -18.47
N ILE A 66 1.10 8.94 -17.90
CA ILE A 66 -0.34 8.90 -17.73
C ILE A 66 -0.98 9.63 -18.90
N GLY A 67 -1.98 9.01 -19.52
CA GLY A 67 -2.82 9.64 -20.53
C GLY A 67 -4.10 10.14 -19.89
N VAL A 68 -4.41 11.41 -20.11
CA VAL A 68 -5.65 12.06 -19.68
C VAL A 68 -6.40 12.48 -20.93
N GLN A 69 -7.53 11.83 -21.18
CA GLN A 69 -8.39 12.14 -22.32
C GLN A 69 -9.62 12.90 -21.83
N PRO A 70 -9.71 14.21 -22.07
CA PRO A 70 -10.88 14.99 -21.71
C PRO A 70 -12.14 14.47 -22.43
N PHE A 71 -13.27 14.42 -21.73
CA PHE A 71 -14.54 14.11 -22.35
C PHE A 71 -15.01 15.24 -23.30
N GLU A 72 -14.66 16.48 -22.96
CA GLU A 72 -14.89 17.64 -23.79
C GLU A 72 -13.54 18.25 -24.23
N LYS A 73 -13.30 18.32 -25.55
CA LYS A 73 -12.03 18.83 -26.12
C LYS A 73 -11.66 20.24 -25.64
N LYS A 74 -12.65 21.08 -25.43
CA LYS A 74 -12.46 22.45 -24.95
C LYS A 74 -11.91 22.53 -23.52
N MET A 75 -12.06 21.46 -22.73
CA MET A 75 -11.57 21.38 -21.36
C MET A 75 -10.08 21.00 -21.27
N ALA A 76 -9.44 20.62 -22.36
CA ALA A 76 -8.04 20.18 -22.36
C ALA A 76 -7.09 21.19 -21.69
N ALA A 77 -7.18 22.46 -22.09
CA ALA A 77 -6.34 23.52 -21.50
C ALA A 77 -6.59 23.73 -20.00
N THR A 78 -7.85 23.66 -19.57
CA THR A 78 -8.23 23.81 -18.16
C THR A 78 -7.74 22.64 -17.34
N ILE A 79 -7.85 21.42 -17.86
CA ILE A 79 -7.35 20.20 -17.22
C ILE A 79 -5.82 20.21 -17.14
N GLU A 80 -5.14 20.58 -18.20
CA GLU A 80 -3.68 20.73 -18.23
C GLU A 80 -3.20 21.72 -17.17
N LYS A 81 -3.86 22.88 -17.09
CA LYS A 81 -3.55 23.89 -16.07
C LYS A 81 -3.80 23.34 -14.66
N ALA A 82 -4.92 22.67 -14.41
CA ALA A 82 -5.25 22.10 -13.11
C ALA A 82 -4.20 21.06 -12.65
N ILE A 83 -3.71 20.22 -13.55
CA ILE A 83 -2.65 19.25 -13.24
C ILE A 83 -1.33 19.96 -12.90
N ARG A 84 -1.00 21.01 -13.64
CA ARG A 84 0.21 21.82 -13.38
C ARG A 84 0.15 22.55 -12.05
N ASP A 85 -1.00 23.15 -11.74
CA ASP A 85 -1.22 23.95 -10.55
C ASP A 85 -1.39 23.08 -9.27
N ALA A 86 -1.61 21.77 -9.44
CA ALA A 86 -1.72 20.82 -8.31
C ALA A 86 -0.40 20.56 -7.57
N ASP A 87 0.71 21.16 -8.02
CA ASP A 87 2.05 21.06 -7.39
C ASP A 87 2.54 19.61 -7.18
N LEU A 88 2.20 18.73 -8.12
CA LEU A 88 2.62 17.34 -8.11
C LEU A 88 3.98 17.11 -8.77
N GLY A 89 4.63 18.17 -9.27
CA GLY A 89 5.89 18.07 -10.02
C GLY A 89 5.72 17.43 -11.40
N LEU A 90 4.52 17.51 -11.96
CA LEU A 90 4.18 16.93 -13.26
C LEU A 90 4.16 18.02 -14.34
N ASN A 91 4.62 17.67 -15.55
CA ASN A 91 4.59 18.52 -16.72
C ASN A 91 3.61 17.95 -17.77
N PRO A 92 2.32 18.26 -17.67
CA PRO A 92 1.35 17.82 -18.66
C PRO A 92 1.60 18.53 -19.99
N SER A 93 1.40 17.83 -21.09
CA SER A 93 1.44 18.38 -22.45
C SER A 93 0.30 17.83 -23.29
N SER A 94 -0.41 18.73 -23.95
CA SER A 94 -1.50 18.33 -24.86
C SER A 94 -0.93 17.82 -26.19
N GLN A 95 -1.35 16.65 -26.60
CA GLN A 95 -1.05 16.03 -27.88
C GLN A 95 -2.35 15.59 -28.56
N GLY A 96 -2.85 16.41 -29.46
CA GLY A 96 -4.14 16.15 -30.11
C GLY A 96 -5.29 16.17 -29.09
N ASP A 97 -6.02 15.06 -29.00
CA ASP A 97 -7.17 14.91 -28.09
C ASP A 97 -6.79 14.36 -26.72
N MET A 98 -5.49 14.14 -26.46
CA MET A 98 -4.99 13.55 -25.23
C MET A 98 -3.94 14.44 -24.57
N ILE A 99 -3.98 14.52 -23.24
CA ILE A 99 -2.96 15.15 -22.44
C ILE A 99 -2.02 14.06 -21.93
N ARG A 100 -0.74 14.18 -22.26
CA ARG A 100 0.31 13.30 -21.74
C ARG A 100 0.89 13.90 -20.48
N VAL A 101 0.93 13.10 -19.43
CA VAL A 101 1.49 13.48 -18.13
C VAL A 101 2.66 12.54 -17.83
N PRO A 102 3.89 12.91 -18.24
CA PRO A 102 5.06 12.12 -17.92
C PRO A 102 5.37 12.26 -16.42
N THR A 103 5.61 11.13 -15.75
CA THR A 103 6.09 11.12 -14.38
C THR A 103 7.62 11.11 -14.39
N PRO A 104 8.28 12.08 -13.73
CA PRO A 104 9.73 12.10 -13.69
C PRO A 104 10.25 10.86 -12.94
N PRO A 105 11.39 10.27 -13.38
CA PRO A 105 12.03 9.19 -12.67
C PRO A 105 12.47 9.66 -11.29
N LEU A 106 12.44 8.75 -10.30
CA LEU A 106 13.02 9.02 -9.00
C LEU A 106 14.53 9.24 -9.12
N THR A 107 15.05 10.24 -8.44
CA THR A 107 16.50 10.38 -8.28
C THR A 107 17.05 9.22 -7.46
N GLU A 108 18.35 8.94 -7.57
CA GLU A 108 19.00 7.87 -6.80
C GLU A 108 18.83 8.07 -5.29
N GLU A 109 18.91 9.31 -4.82
CA GLU A 109 18.70 9.67 -3.41
C GLU A 109 17.27 9.36 -2.97
N ARG A 110 16.28 9.74 -3.79
CA ARG A 110 14.88 9.44 -3.51
C ARG A 110 14.58 7.95 -3.50
N ARG A 111 15.21 7.17 -4.38
CA ARG A 111 15.08 5.70 -4.35
C ARG A 111 15.61 5.12 -3.04
N LYS A 112 16.77 5.59 -2.58
CA LYS A 112 17.36 5.16 -1.28
C LYS A 112 16.43 5.51 -0.10
N GLU A 113 15.81 6.69 -0.12
CA GLU A 113 14.83 7.08 0.90
C GLU A 113 13.59 6.17 0.86
N MET A 114 13.08 5.87 -0.33
CA MET A 114 11.92 4.99 -0.48
C MET A 114 12.21 3.57 -0.01
N VAL A 115 13.41 3.03 -0.29
CA VAL A 115 13.84 1.73 0.23
C VAL A 115 13.91 1.72 1.76
N LYS A 116 14.41 2.79 2.37
CA LYS A 116 14.41 2.92 3.83
C LYS A 116 13.00 2.95 4.40
N LEU A 117 12.08 3.68 3.76
CA LEU A 117 10.69 3.73 4.16
C LEU A 117 10.03 2.35 4.06
N VAL A 118 10.23 1.63 2.96
CA VAL A 118 9.71 0.25 2.78
C VAL A 118 10.19 -0.66 3.91
N LYS A 119 11.47 -0.59 4.27
CA LYS A 119 12.04 -1.40 5.37
C LYS A 119 11.47 -1.02 6.73
N SER A 120 11.25 0.27 6.98
CA SER A 120 10.63 0.75 8.23
C SER A 120 9.19 0.24 8.38
N GLU A 121 8.37 0.40 7.35
CA GLU A 121 6.98 -0.08 7.34
C GLU A 121 6.91 -1.60 7.54
N ALA A 122 7.83 -2.33 6.92
CA ALA A 122 7.91 -3.78 7.08
C ALA A 122 8.29 -4.19 8.51
N GLU A 123 9.23 -3.48 9.13
CA GLU A 123 9.62 -3.80 10.52
C GLU A 123 8.47 -3.52 11.49
N ASP A 124 7.73 -2.44 11.31
CA ASP A 124 6.54 -2.13 12.09
C ASP A 124 5.48 -3.24 11.96
N ALA A 125 5.26 -3.76 10.75
CA ALA A 125 4.38 -4.88 10.52
C ALA A 125 4.86 -6.16 11.21
N LYS A 126 6.18 -6.46 11.19
CA LYS A 126 6.77 -7.61 11.90
C LYS A 126 6.62 -7.47 13.42
N ILE A 127 6.79 -6.27 13.95
CA ILE A 127 6.58 -5.99 15.37
C ILE A 127 5.12 -6.25 15.74
N ALA A 128 4.16 -5.79 14.93
CA ALA A 128 2.75 -6.06 15.14
C ALA A 128 2.43 -7.56 15.14
N VAL A 129 2.96 -8.32 14.19
CA VAL A 129 2.79 -9.79 14.12
C VAL A 129 3.39 -10.48 15.35
N ARG A 130 4.58 -10.07 15.79
CA ARG A 130 5.22 -10.62 17.01
C ARG A 130 4.42 -10.30 18.28
N ASN A 131 3.84 -9.11 18.37
CA ASN A 131 2.98 -8.73 19.52
C ASN A 131 1.70 -9.58 19.54
N ILE A 132 1.08 -9.81 18.38
CA ILE A 132 -0.10 -10.68 18.27
C ILE A 132 0.23 -12.10 18.73
N ARG A 133 1.41 -12.63 18.37
CA ARG A 133 1.90 -13.93 18.89
C ARG A 133 2.00 -13.92 20.42
N ARG A 134 2.57 -12.86 21.00
CA ARG A 134 2.70 -12.74 22.47
C ARG A 134 1.33 -12.75 23.14
N ASP A 135 0.38 -11.96 22.63
CA ASP A 135 -1.00 -11.91 23.14
C ASP A 135 -1.66 -13.29 23.06
N GLY A 136 -1.45 -14.02 21.95
CA GLY A 136 -1.95 -15.38 21.77
C GLY A 136 -1.38 -16.34 22.82
N ASN A 137 -0.06 -16.30 23.04
CA ASN A 137 0.61 -17.14 24.03
C ASN A 137 0.16 -16.79 25.46
N GLU A 138 -0.05 -15.53 25.79
CA GLU A 138 -0.60 -15.12 27.10
C GLU A 138 -2.02 -15.64 27.29
N SER A 139 -2.86 -15.61 26.24
CA SER A 139 -4.21 -16.16 26.29
C SER A 139 -4.19 -17.67 26.52
N LEU A 140 -3.26 -18.41 25.88
CA LEU A 140 -3.08 -19.84 26.09
C LEU A 140 -2.65 -20.16 27.53
N LYS A 141 -1.71 -19.38 28.10
CA LYS A 141 -1.29 -19.53 29.50
C LYS A 141 -2.44 -19.30 30.49
N LYS A 142 -3.32 -18.34 30.21
CA LYS A 142 -4.54 -18.14 31.02
C LYS A 142 -5.44 -19.37 30.98
N LEU A 143 -5.63 -19.99 29.82
CA LEU A 143 -6.44 -21.22 29.70
C LEU A 143 -5.87 -22.38 30.52
N VAL A 144 -4.53 -22.52 30.58
CA VAL A 144 -3.88 -23.49 31.48
C VAL A 144 -4.13 -23.17 32.94
N LYS A 145 -3.94 -21.90 33.35
CA LYS A 145 -4.17 -21.44 34.69
C LYS A 145 -5.61 -21.69 35.15
N ASP A 146 -6.56 -21.49 34.24
CA ASP A 146 -7.99 -21.72 34.49
C ASP A 146 -8.36 -23.21 34.37
N LYS A 147 -7.37 -24.09 34.18
CA LYS A 147 -7.55 -25.54 34.00
C LYS A 147 -8.48 -25.94 32.86
N SER A 148 -8.61 -25.04 31.85
CA SER A 148 -9.43 -25.28 30.68
C SER A 148 -8.71 -26.13 29.63
N ILE A 149 -7.37 -26.13 29.63
CA ILE A 149 -6.51 -26.95 28.77
C ILE A 149 -5.32 -27.47 29.56
N SER A 150 -4.66 -28.50 29.03
CA SER A 150 -3.41 -29.03 29.59
C SER A 150 -2.20 -28.21 29.14
N GLU A 151 -1.06 -28.38 29.83
CA GLU A 151 0.23 -27.80 29.41
C GLU A 151 0.69 -28.32 28.04
N ASP A 152 0.38 -29.59 27.72
CA ASP A 152 0.67 -30.18 26.42
C ASP A 152 -0.17 -29.55 25.31
N ASP A 153 -1.42 -29.23 25.57
CA ASP A 153 -2.30 -28.52 24.62
C ASP A 153 -1.81 -27.09 24.41
N GLU A 154 -1.38 -26.39 25.46
CA GLU A 154 -0.77 -25.07 25.37
C GLU A 154 0.47 -25.12 24.49
N ARG A 155 1.37 -26.06 24.71
CA ARG A 155 2.60 -26.21 23.93
C ARG A 155 2.30 -26.41 22.45
N ARG A 156 1.40 -27.31 22.09
CA ARG A 156 0.98 -27.57 20.70
C ARG A 156 0.38 -26.32 20.05
N ALA A 157 -0.51 -25.64 20.78
CA ALA A 157 -1.13 -24.43 20.28
C ALA A 157 -0.13 -23.28 20.12
N SER A 158 0.83 -23.14 21.03
CA SER A 158 1.92 -22.17 20.94
C SER A 158 2.81 -22.44 19.71
N ASP A 159 3.12 -23.71 19.42
CA ASP A 159 3.88 -24.08 18.21
C ASP A 159 3.10 -23.75 16.94
N GLU A 160 1.79 -23.93 16.93
CA GLU A 160 0.94 -23.57 15.78
C GLU A 160 0.89 -22.03 15.60
N VAL A 161 0.77 -21.26 16.66
CA VAL A 161 0.83 -19.79 16.63
C VAL A 161 2.21 -19.33 16.15
N GLN A 162 3.28 -20.03 16.53
CA GLN A 162 4.64 -19.74 16.04
C GLN A 162 4.77 -19.99 14.54
N LYS A 163 4.27 -21.12 14.04
CA LYS A 163 4.27 -21.44 12.60
C LYS A 163 3.48 -20.40 11.81
N LEU A 164 2.35 -19.95 12.34
CA LEU A 164 1.54 -18.90 11.75
C LEU A 164 2.32 -17.58 11.69
N THR A 165 3.00 -17.21 12.79
CA THR A 165 3.87 -16.03 12.86
C THR A 165 4.97 -16.08 11.80
N ASP A 166 5.67 -17.21 11.68
CA ASP A 166 6.75 -17.40 10.73
C ASP A 166 6.26 -17.26 9.28
N LYS A 167 5.07 -17.78 8.99
CA LYS A 167 4.42 -17.62 7.68
C LYS A 167 4.16 -16.16 7.35
N PHE A 168 3.54 -15.40 8.26
CA PHE A 168 3.23 -13.99 8.03
C PHE A 168 4.50 -13.14 7.91
N ILE A 169 5.55 -13.44 8.68
CA ILE A 169 6.86 -12.76 8.55
C ILE A 169 7.48 -13.05 7.19
N ALA A 170 7.42 -14.30 6.71
CA ALA A 170 7.90 -14.65 5.37
C ALA A 170 7.11 -13.93 4.26
N ASP A 171 5.80 -13.77 4.41
CA ASP A 171 4.97 -13.03 3.47
C ASP A 171 5.33 -11.52 3.48
N ILE A 172 5.61 -10.94 4.65
CA ILE A 172 6.12 -9.57 4.77
C ILE A 172 7.45 -9.41 4.02
N ASP A 173 8.39 -10.35 4.21
CA ASP A 173 9.69 -10.31 3.53
C ASP A 173 9.56 -10.37 2.01
N LYS A 174 8.64 -11.19 1.49
CA LYS A 174 8.35 -11.23 0.05
C LYS A 174 7.83 -9.88 -0.46
N MET A 175 6.88 -9.28 0.26
CA MET A 175 6.34 -7.97 -0.12
C MET A 175 7.41 -6.90 -0.15
N VAL A 176 8.36 -6.93 0.79
CA VAL A 176 9.51 -6.00 0.81
C VAL A 176 10.38 -6.18 -0.42
N VAL A 177 10.76 -7.42 -0.73
CA VAL A 177 11.62 -7.72 -1.90
C VAL A 177 10.95 -7.26 -3.20
N GLU A 178 9.67 -7.54 -3.37
CA GLU A 178 8.90 -7.10 -4.54
C GLU A 178 8.85 -5.57 -4.63
N LYS A 179 8.57 -4.89 -3.52
CA LYS A 179 8.48 -3.43 -3.49
C LYS A 179 9.83 -2.74 -3.68
N GLU A 180 10.90 -3.26 -3.09
CA GLU A 180 12.27 -2.77 -3.32
C GLU A 180 12.64 -2.88 -4.80
N LYS A 181 12.30 -3.99 -5.44
CA LYS A 181 12.53 -4.19 -6.87
C LYS A 181 11.76 -3.15 -7.71
N GLU A 182 10.50 -2.87 -7.38
CA GLU A 182 9.72 -1.84 -8.05
C GLU A 182 10.33 -0.45 -7.91
N VAL A 183 10.80 -0.09 -6.69
CA VAL A 183 11.44 1.20 -6.41
C VAL A 183 12.77 1.34 -7.16
N LEU A 184 13.52 0.27 -7.29
CA LEU A 184 14.85 0.28 -7.93
C LEU A 184 14.79 0.10 -9.46
N THR A 185 13.65 -0.35 -10.00
CA THR A 185 13.50 -0.49 -11.45
C THR A 185 13.37 0.88 -12.11
N VAL A 186 14.21 1.14 -13.09
CA VAL A 186 14.26 2.40 -13.88
C VAL A 186 13.32 2.33 -15.07
#